data_ce72422d00e57f8355e77e25e7e715f4
#
_entry.id   ce72422d00e57f8355e77e25e7e715f4
#
_cell.length_a   1.000
_cell.length_b   1.000
_cell.length_c   1.000
_cell.angle_alpha   90.00
_cell.angle_beta   90.00
_cell.angle_gamma   90.00
#
_symmetry.space_group_name_H-M   'P 1'
#
loop_
_entity.id
_entity.type
_entity.pdbx_description
1 polymer ?
#
loop_
_entity_poly.entity_id
_entity_poly.type
_entity_poly.pdbx_seq_one_letter_code
_entity_poly.pdbx_strand_id
1 'polypeptide(L)'
;MTIMKTLNIIDSHTGGEPTRLVVSGGPDLGGGTLAQRLEVFRTHFDDWRAGIVTEPRGSDVVVGALLCEPDDPTCAAGVIYFNNVGYLGMCGHGTIGLVVSLAHLGRIGPGRHRIETPVGVVEATLNEDGSVAVRNVPAYRYRESVQVEVPGHGVLTGDIGWGGNWFFLVADHGRALEASRIGELTAFSGAIRDALIAQRITGAEGALIDHIELFGPGSRDGIDSRSFVLCPGNAYDRSPCGTGTSAKVACLAADGKLAEGAVWRQESIIGSVFEASYRHAGDAVHVIPTITGHAYITAEARLCFDERDPFAWGICTA
;
A
#
# COMPACT_ATOMS: atom_id res chain seq x y z
N MET A 1 30.41 26.32 -10.53
CA MET A 1 28.94 26.28 -10.38
C MET A 1 28.60 24.95 -9.85
N THR A 2 28.03 24.87 -8.66
CA THR A 2 27.56 23.60 -8.05
C THR A 2 26.36 23.10 -8.85
N ILE A 3 26.41 21.89 -9.33
CA ILE A 3 25.28 21.29 -10.07
C ILE A 3 24.25 20.87 -9.03
N MET A 4 23.14 21.60 -8.97
CA MET A 4 21.98 21.23 -8.15
C MET A 4 21.10 20.28 -8.97
N LYS A 5 20.93 19.04 -8.51
CA LYS A 5 19.95 18.12 -9.09
C LYS A 5 18.54 18.49 -8.63
N THR A 6 17.56 18.36 -9.49
CA THR A 6 16.17 18.71 -9.17
C THR A 6 15.19 17.69 -9.69
N LEU A 7 14.13 17.43 -8.92
CA LEU A 7 12.98 16.60 -9.30
C LEU A 7 11.70 17.43 -9.28
N ASN A 8 10.84 17.26 -10.26
CA ASN A 8 9.48 17.76 -10.17
C ASN A 8 8.58 16.64 -9.61
N ILE A 9 7.81 16.98 -8.61
CA ILE A 9 6.96 16.04 -7.89
C ILE A 9 5.52 16.54 -7.80
N ILE A 10 4.60 15.57 -7.65
CA ILE A 10 3.23 15.79 -7.19
C ILE A 10 3.06 14.97 -5.93
N ASP A 11 2.66 15.63 -4.84
CA ASP A 11 2.25 14.96 -3.60
C ASP A 11 0.74 14.82 -3.58
N SER A 12 0.26 13.69 -3.13
CA SER A 12 -1.14 13.36 -2.93
C SER A 12 -1.30 12.52 -1.67
N HIS A 13 -2.53 12.33 -1.23
CA HIS A 13 -2.85 11.27 -0.27
C HIS A 13 -4.05 10.47 -0.76
N THR A 14 -4.04 9.18 -0.46
CA THR A 14 -5.17 8.28 -0.69
C THR A 14 -5.70 7.82 0.66
N GLY A 15 -6.90 8.27 1.01
CA GLY A 15 -7.46 7.96 2.33
C GLY A 15 -6.59 8.41 3.50
N GLY A 16 -5.75 9.43 3.33
CA GLY A 16 -4.81 9.90 4.34
C GLY A 16 -3.37 9.37 4.18
N GLU A 17 -3.15 8.30 3.44
CA GLU A 17 -1.82 7.72 3.21
C GLU A 17 -1.09 8.49 2.10
N PRO A 18 0.10 9.08 2.37
CA PRO A 18 0.76 9.97 1.41
C PRO A 18 1.46 9.22 0.28
N THR A 19 1.36 9.77 -0.92
CA THR A 19 2.09 9.33 -2.12
C THR A 19 2.80 10.51 -2.75
N ARG A 20 4.08 10.35 -3.08
CA ARG A 20 4.90 11.32 -3.81
C ARG A 20 5.22 10.79 -5.19
N LEU A 21 4.60 11.35 -6.22
CA LEU A 21 4.88 11.02 -7.61
C LEU A 21 6.05 11.87 -8.12
N VAL A 22 7.14 11.23 -8.52
CA VAL A 22 8.23 11.88 -9.27
C VAL A 22 7.83 11.91 -10.73
N VAL A 23 7.54 13.11 -11.23
CA VAL A 23 7.04 13.34 -12.60
C VAL A 23 8.18 13.43 -13.60
N SER A 24 9.30 14.07 -13.19
CA SER A 24 10.48 14.25 -14.05
C SER A 24 11.73 14.58 -13.25
N GLY A 25 12.89 14.45 -13.89
CA GLY A 25 14.20 14.73 -13.32
C GLY A 25 14.81 13.56 -12.55
N GLY A 26 14.15 12.41 -12.51
CA GLY A 26 14.68 11.19 -11.91
C GLY A 26 15.91 10.62 -12.64
N PRO A 27 16.57 9.59 -12.09
CA PRO A 27 17.71 8.95 -12.70
C PRO A 27 17.33 8.27 -14.03
N ASP A 28 18.26 8.22 -14.96
CA ASP A 28 18.11 7.43 -16.18
C ASP A 28 18.32 5.96 -15.83
N LEU A 29 17.24 5.18 -15.91
CA LEU A 29 17.25 3.73 -15.63
C LEU A 29 17.55 2.88 -16.86
N GLY A 30 17.81 3.53 -18.03
CA GLY A 30 18.01 2.86 -19.29
C GLY A 30 16.74 2.25 -19.87
N GLY A 31 16.93 1.33 -20.83
CA GLY A 31 15.84 0.57 -21.48
C GLY A 31 15.52 -0.74 -20.78
N GLY A 32 14.56 -1.48 -21.34
CA GLY A 32 14.11 -2.79 -20.85
C GLY A 32 12.85 -2.74 -20.01
N THR A 33 12.43 -3.89 -19.49
CA THR A 33 11.21 -4.03 -18.71
C THR A 33 11.28 -3.23 -17.39
N LEU A 34 10.12 -2.89 -16.81
CA LEU A 34 10.09 -2.20 -15.51
C LEU A 34 10.78 -3.01 -14.39
N ALA A 35 10.75 -4.34 -14.46
CA ALA A 35 11.49 -5.17 -13.51
C ALA A 35 13.01 -4.98 -13.64
N GLN A 36 13.54 -4.88 -14.87
CA GLN A 36 14.97 -4.60 -15.09
C GLN A 36 15.32 -3.17 -14.66
N ARG A 37 14.47 -2.19 -14.96
CA ARG A 37 14.66 -0.80 -14.51
C ARG A 37 14.60 -0.66 -12.98
N LEU A 38 13.74 -1.41 -12.31
CA LEU A 38 13.73 -1.49 -10.85
C LEU A 38 15.08 -2.01 -10.32
N GLU A 39 15.64 -3.04 -10.95
CA GLU A 39 16.95 -3.57 -10.53
C GLU A 39 18.07 -2.54 -10.71
N VAL A 40 18.06 -1.78 -11.81
CA VAL A 40 19.00 -0.66 -12.03
C VAL A 40 18.80 0.42 -10.96
N PHE A 41 17.54 0.79 -10.65
CA PHE A 41 17.24 1.79 -9.62
C PHE A 41 17.78 1.35 -8.26
N ARG A 42 17.48 0.10 -7.88
CA ARG A 42 17.92 -0.48 -6.59
C ARG A 42 19.44 -0.56 -6.47
N THR A 43 20.14 -0.96 -7.55
CA THR A 43 21.58 -1.24 -7.49
C THR A 43 22.43 0.01 -7.63
N HIS A 44 21.98 1.00 -8.43
CA HIS A 44 22.80 2.14 -8.80
C HIS A 44 22.29 3.49 -8.34
N PHE A 45 21.03 3.58 -7.90
CA PHE A 45 20.36 4.84 -7.60
C PHE A 45 19.54 4.80 -6.31
N ASP A 46 19.87 3.91 -5.36
CA ASP A 46 19.12 3.82 -4.10
C ASP A 46 19.19 5.10 -3.26
N ASP A 47 20.25 5.90 -3.42
CA ASP A 47 20.35 7.23 -2.82
C ASP A 47 19.16 8.14 -3.23
N TRP A 48 18.68 8.01 -4.49
CA TRP A 48 17.52 8.77 -4.94
C TRP A 48 16.25 8.35 -4.19
N ARG A 49 16.06 7.05 -3.97
CA ARG A 49 14.95 6.55 -3.16
C ARG A 49 14.96 7.23 -1.79
N ALA A 50 16.08 7.11 -1.08
CA ALA A 50 16.24 7.70 0.26
C ALA A 50 16.03 9.22 0.22
N GLY A 51 16.72 9.93 -0.69
CA GLY A 51 16.63 11.38 -0.82
C GLY A 51 15.23 11.91 -1.15
N ILE A 52 14.36 11.09 -1.78
CA ILE A 52 12.99 11.47 -2.14
C ILE A 52 12.02 11.28 -0.96
N VAL A 53 12.12 10.15 -0.23
CA VAL A 53 11.07 9.77 0.74
C VAL A 53 11.48 9.90 2.19
N THR A 54 12.78 10.04 2.52
CA THR A 54 13.20 10.23 3.90
C THR A 54 13.40 11.72 4.25
N GLU A 55 13.58 12.03 5.52
CA GLU A 55 13.93 13.38 5.97
C GLU A 55 15.26 13.86 5.32
N PRO A 56 15.42 15.13 5.03
CA PRO A 56 14.52 16.25 5.37
C PRO A 56 13.44 16.56 4.32
N ARG A 57 13.36 15.82 3.21
CA ARG A 57 12.41 16.08 2.12
C ARG A 57 11.14 15.25 2.18
N GLY A 58 11.15 14.18 2.94
CA GLY A 58 10.02 13.27 3.17
C GLY A 58 9.85 12.93 4.64
N SER A 59 9.28 11.77 4.90
CA SER A 59 9.12 11.17 6.24
C SER A 59 8.90 9.67 6.09
N ASP A 60 8.97 8.92 7.18
CA ASP A 60 8.87 7.46 7.20
C ASP A 60 7.60 6.88 6.57
N VAL A 61 6.57 7.70 6.38
CA VAL A 61 5.27 7.27 5.87
C VAL A 61 5.07 7.54 4.38
N VAL A 62 5.98 8.30 3.75
CA VAL A 62 5.82 8.66 2.33
C VAL A 62 6.12 7.45 1.45
N VAL A 63 5.15 7.10 0.61
CA VAL A 63 5.39 6.17 -0.50
C VAL A 63 5.75 6.98 -1.75
N GLY A 64 6.95 6.73 -2.26
CA GLY A 64 7.42 7.28 -3.52
C GLY A 64 6.90 6.47 -4.71
N ALA A 65 6.65 7.15 -5.82
CA ALA A 65 6.28 6.58 -7.10
C ALA A 65 7.12 7.26 -8.19
N LEU A 66 8.02 6.52 -8.82
CA LEU A 66 8.78 7.03 -9.96
C LEU A 66 8.00 6.75 -11.23
N LEU A 67 7.55 7.81 -11.90
CA LEU A 67 6.88 7.72 -13.19
C LEU A 67 7.87 7.30 -14.27
N CYS A 68 7.53 6.26 -15.00
CA CYS A 68 8.32 5.70 -16.09
C CYS A 68 7.50 5.64 -17.38
N GLU A 69 8.18 5.68 -18.52
CA GLU A 69 7.56 5.26 -19.76
C GLU A 69 7.27 3.76 -19.71
N PRO A 70 6.05 3.31 -20.04
CA PRO A 70 5.73 1.89 -20.04
C PRO A 70 6.45 1.14 -21.17
N ASP A 71 6.79 -0.13 -20.95
CA ASP A 71 7.29 -1.02 -22.00
C ASP A 71 6.13 -1.55 -22.86
N ASP A 72 4.98 -1.81 -22.22
CA ASP A 72 3.72 -2.12 -22.90
C ASP A 72 3.02 -0.82 -23.36
N PRO A 73 2.97 -0.54 -24.69
CA PRO A 73 2.40 0.70 -25.21
C PRO A 73 0.87 0.83 -24.97
N THR A 74 0.21 -0.22 -24.48
CA THR A 74 -1.20 -0.19 -24.12
C THR A 74 -1.41 0.34 -22.69
N CYS A 75 -0.34 0.54 -21.92
CA CYS A 75 -0.37 1.12 -20.59
C CYS A 75 -0.30 2.65 -20.67
N ALA A 76 -1.08 3.31 -19.84
CA ALA A 76 -1.09 4.77 -19.72
C ALA A 76 0.19 5.31 -19.06
N ALA A 77 0.83 4.50 -18.23
CA ALA A 77 2.09 4.82 -17.55
C ALA A 77 2.75 3.55 -17.02
N GLY A 78 4.06 3.62 -16.82
CA GLY A 78 4.83 2.72 -15.98
C GLY A 78 5.13 3.38 -14.63
N VAL A 79 5.27 2.60 -13.57
CA VAL A 79 5.59 3.12 -12.23
C VAL A 79 6.43 2.15 -11.42
N ILE A 80 7.41 2.69 -10.68
CA ILE A 80 8.17 1.96 -9.68
C ILE A 80 7.83 2.58 -8.32
N TYR A 81 7.25 1.78 -7.41
CA TYR A 81 6.93 2.20 -6.04
C TYR A 81 8.07 1.88 -5.08
N PHE A 82 8.26 2.76 -4.10
CA PHE A 82 9.28 2.60 -3.06
C PHE A 82 8.87 3.37 -1.78
N ASN A 83 9.53 3.04 -0.66
CA ASN A 83 9.34 3.73 0.62
C ASN A 83 10.69 3.91 1.34
N ASN A 84 10.66 4.32 2.59
CA ASN A 84 11.85 4.48 3.43
C ASN A 84 12.61 3.16 3.66
N VAL A 85 11.94 2.01 3.59
CA VAL A 85 12.53 0.68 3.81
C VAL A 85 13.09 0.06 2.53
N GLY A 86 12.44 0.30 1.37
CA GLY A 86 12.85 -0.32 0.11
C GLY A 86 11.86 -0.15 -1.03
N TYR A 87 11.79 -1.15 -1.89
CA TYR A 87 10.99 -1.14 -3.12
C TYR A 87 9.76 -2.02 -2.99
N LEU A 88 8.66 -1.57 -3.59
CA LEU A 88 7.38 -2.25 -3.57
C LEU A 88 7.06 -2.76 -4.98
N GLY A 89 6.64 -4.00 -5.11
CA GLY A 89 6.22 -4.56 -6.40
C GLY A 89 4.95 -3.89 -6.93
N MET A 90 4.00 -3.63 -6.03
CA MET A 90 2.74 -2.94 -6.29
C MET A 90 2.31 -2.21 -5.02
N CYS A 91 1.55 -1.13 -5.17
CA CYS A 91 1.00 -0.37 -4.06
C CYS A 91 -0.42 0.09 -4.40
N GLY A 92 -1.43 -0.35 -3.62
CA GLY A 92 -2.84 -0.05 -3.89
C GLY A 92 -3.16 1.44 -3.75
N HIS A 93 -2.86 2.05 -2.60
CA HIS A 93 -3.11 3.47 -2.38
C HIS A 93 -2.23 4.34 -3.30
N GLY A 94 -0.98 3.92 -3.55
CA GLY A 94 -0.08 4.60 -4.49
C GLY A 94 -0.62 4.58 -5.92
N THR A 95 -1.28 3.49 -6.35
CA THR A 95 -1.91 3.40 -7.68
C THR A 95 -3.11 4.35 -7.78
N ILE A 96 -3.94 4.45 -6.72
CA ILE A 96 -5.04 5.42 -6.68
C ILE A 96 -4.48 6.85 -6.78
N GLY A 97 -3.45 7.19 -5.99
CA GLY A 97 -2.76 8.48 -6.02
C GLY A 97 -2.12 8.78 -7.38
N LEU A 98 -1.48 7.79 -8.02
CA LEU A 98 -0.91 7.91 -9.35
C LEU A 98 -1.98 8.26 -10.40
N VAL A 99 -3.11 7.54 -10.42
CA VAL A 99 -4.19 7.76 -11.40
C VAL A 99 -4.76 9.16 -11.27
N VAL A 100 -5.01 9.62 -10.04
CA VAL A 100 -5.48 11.00 -9.79
C VAL A 100 -4.41 12.02 -10.21
N SER A 101 -3.13 11.76 -9.96
CA SER A 101 -2.03 12.63 -10.38
C SER A 101 -1.88 12.69 -11.91
N LEU A 102 -2.05 11.57 -12.62
CA LEU A 102 -2.04 11.55 -14.09
C LEU A 102 -3.23 12.33 -14.68
N ALA A 103 -4.41 12.22 -14.06
CA ALA A 103 -5.58 13.02 -14.45
C ALA A 103 -5.36 14.51 -14.20
N HIS A 104 -4.78 14.88 -13.06
CA HIS A 104 -4.40 16.25 -12.74
C HIS A 104 -3.42 16.85 -13.76
N LEU A 105 -2.47 16.04 -14.25
CA LEU A 105 -1.55 16.42 -15.33
C LEU A 105 -2.22 16.46 -16.73
N GLY A 106 -3.49 16.11 -16.85
CA GLY A 106 -4.20 16.03 -18.13
C GLY A 106 -3.72 14.88 -19.04
N ARG A 107 -3.01 13.89 -18.48
CA ARG A 107 -2.51 12.73 -19.26
C ARG A 107 -3.56 11.67 -19.50
N ILE A 108 -4.54 11.55 -18.59
CA ILE A 108 -5.68 10.64 -18.68
C ILE A 108 -6.97 11.35 -18.28
N GLY A 109 -8.11 10.81 -18.71
CA GLY A 109 -9.45 11.22 -18.28
C GLY A 109 -10.19 10.08 -17.62
N PRO A 110 -11.47 10.26 -17.23
CA PRO A 110 -12.32 9.19 -16.72
C PRO A 110 -12.33 7.99 -17.66
N GLY A 111 -12.33 6.78 -17.08
CA GLY A 111 -12.31 5.53 -17.83
C GLY A 111 -11.33 4.52 -17.26
N ARG A 112 -11.16 3.40 -17.98
CA ARG A 112 -10.27 2.31 -17.61
C ARG A 112 -8.86 2.56 -18.15
N HIS A 113 -7.86 2.39 -17.29
CA HIS A 113 -6.43 2.57 -17.60
C HIS A 113 -5.64 1.35 -17.14
N ARG A 114 -4.59 1.06 -17.88
CA ARG A 114 -3.60 0.03 -17.55
C ARG A 114 -2.34 0.74 -17.07
N ILE A 115 -1.84 0.31 -15.92
CA ILE A 115 -0.62 0.82 -15.30
C ILE A 115 0.37 -0.32 -15.22
N GLU A 116 1.53 -0.15 -15.82
CA GLU A 116 2.60 -1.14 -15.76
C GLU A 116 3.39 -0.99 -14.46
N THR A 117 3.63 -2.11 -13.77
CA THR A 117 4.46 -2.18 -12.56
C THR A 117 5.56 -3.24 -12.75
N PRO A 118 6.60 -3.28 -11.92
CA PRO A 118 7.63 -4.32 -11.99
C PRO A 118 7.11 -5.76 -11.88
N VAL A 119 5.93 -5.97 -11.30
CA VAL A 119 5.31 -7.29 -11.10
C VAL A 119 4.17 -7.57 -12.07
N GLY A 120 3.91 -6.67 -13.02
CA GLY A 120 2.90 -6.83 -14.05
C GLY A 120 1.97 -5.62 -14.19
N VAL A 121 0.97 -5.78 -15.05
CA VAL A 121 0.01 -4.71 -15.36
C VAL A 121 -1.15 -4.74 -14.38
N VAL A 122 -1.47 -3.57 -13.81
CA VAL A 122 -2.60 -3.32 -12.92
C VAL A 122 -3.67 -2.54 -13.69
N GLU A 123 -4.93 -2.96 -13.56
CA GLU A 123 -6.06 -2.21 -14.11
C GLU A 123 -6.62 -1.25 -13.06
N ALA A 124 -6.76 0.01 -13.43
CA ALA A 124 -7.39 1.04 -12.62
C ALA A 124 -8.48 1.76 -13.43
N THR A 125 -9.58 2.09 -12.79
CA THR A 125 -10.67 2.86 -13.39
C THR A 125 -10.82 4.17 -12.66
N LEU A 126 -10.62 5.28 -13.36
CA LEU A 126 -10.98 6.61 -12.86
C LEU A 126 -12.47 6.83 -13.14
N ASN A 127 -13.26 6.99 -12.10
CA ASN A 127 -14.69 7.25 -12.21
C ASN A 127 -14.98 8.75 -12.39
N GLU A 128 -16.19 9.07 -12.87
CA GLU A 128 -16.62 10.46 -13.09
C GLU A 128 -16.68 11.29 -11.80
N ASP A 129 -16.85 10.66 -10.64
CA ASP A 129 -16.86 11.29 -9.32
C ASP A 129 -15.46 11.50 -8.75
N GLY A 130 -14.40 11.14 -9.50
CA GLY A 130 -13.01 11.24 -9.10
C GLY A 130 -12.50 10.09 -8.22
N SER A 131 -13.36 9.12 -7.87
CA SER A 131 -12.90 7.89 -7.22
C SER A 131 -12.11 7.02 -8.18
N VAL A 132 -11.22 6.19 -7.65
CA VAL A 132 -10.42 5.25 -8.45
C VAL A 132 -10.66 3.84 -7.94
N ALA A 133 -11.09 2.96 -8.83
CA ALA A 133 -11.23 1.54 -8.57
C ALA A 133 -10.00 0.79 -9.11
N VAL A 134 -9.27 0.09 -8.25
CA VAL A 134 -8.11 -0.72 -8.61
C VAL A 134 -8.45 -2.18 -8.49
N ARG A 135 -8.31 -2.93 -9.59
CA ARG A 135 -8.40 -4.37 -9.60
C ARG A 135 -7.11 -4.96 -9.07
N ASN A 136 -7.19 -5.59 -7.90
CA ASN A 136 -6.02 -6.14 -7.23
C ASN A 136 -5.65 -7.54 -7.78
N VAL A 137 -4.51 -8.07 -7.33
CA VAL A 137 -4.08 -9.44 -7.56
C VAL A 137 -5.05 -10.44 -6.92
N PRO A 138 -5.08 -11.71 -7.36
CA PRO A 138 -5.87 -12.74 -6.67
C PRO A 138 -5.52 -12.81 -5.18
N ALA A 139 -6.56 -12.77 -4.34
CA ALA A 139 -6.48 -12.83 -2.89
C ALA A 139 -7.12 -14.10 -2.36
N TYR A 140 -6.64 -14.60 -1.22
CA TYR A 140 -7.17 -15.82 -0.60
C TYR A 140 -6.88 -15.90 0.89
N ARG A 141 -7.70 -16.65 1.62
CA ARG A 141 -7.39 -17.08 3.00
C ARG A 141 -6.48 -18.29 2.94
N TYR A 142 -5.27 -18.16 3.48
CA TYR A 142 -4.29 -19.24 3.52
C TYR A 142 -4.53 -20.19 4.68
N ARG A 143 -4.77 -19.66 5.88
CA ARG A 143 -5.07 -20.44 7.08
C ARG A 143 -6.12 -19.73 7.93
N GLU A 144 -7.05 -20.50 8.44
CA GLU A 144 -8.13 -20.05 9.32
C GLU A 144 -7.80 -20.29 10.79
N SER A 145 -8.24 -19.39 11.66
CA SER A 145 -8.24 -19.57 13.13
C SER A 145 -6.88 -19.98 13.71
N VAL A 146 -5.80 -19.36 13.22
CA VAL A 146 -4.44 -19.62 13.68
C VAL A 146 -4.24 -18.97 15.05
N GLN A 147 -3.78 -19.77 16.02
CA GLN A 147 -3.44 -19.28 17.35
C GLN A 147 -2.00 -18.85 17.44
N VAL A 148 -1.77 -17.73 18.11
CA VAL A 148 -0.45 -17.20 18.44
C VAL A 148 -0.44 -16.80 19.92
N GLU A 149 0.56 -17.26 20.68
CA GLU A 149 0.78 -16.81 22.05
C GLU A 149 1.62 -15.53 22.05
N VAL A 150 0.99 -14.43 22.45
CA VAL A 150 1.63 -13.10 22.48
C VAL A 150 2.06 -12.77 23.89
N PRO A 151 3.36 -12.62 24.19
CA PRO A 151 3.87 -12.33 25.52
C PRO A 151 3.18 -11.09 26.15
N GLY A 152 2.64 -11.26 27.34
CA GLY A 152 1.91 -10.21 28.07
C GLY A 152 0.48 -9.94 27.57
N HIS A 153 0.01 -10.64 26.54
CA HIS A 153 -1.32 -10.44 25.94
C HIS A 153 -2.14 -11.74 25.83
N GLY A 154 -1.52 -12.91 26.08
CA GLY A 154 -2.18 -14.21 26.01
C GLY A 154 -2.28 -14.76 24.58
N VAL A 155 -3.15 -15.72 24.38
CA VAL A 155 -3.37 -16.35 23.08
C VAL A 155 -4.36 -15.52 22.27
N LEU A 156 -3.96 -15.15 21.08
CA LEU A 156 -4.80 -14.50 20.08
C LEU A 156 -5.09 -15.46 18.93
N THR A 157 -6.27 -15.32 18.36
CA THR A 157 -6.68 -16.11 17.19
C THR A 157 -6.91 -15.17 16.01
N GLY A 158 -6.38 -15.53 14.84
CA GLY A 158 -6.55 -14.75 13.62
C GLY A 158 -6.43 -15.62 12.38
N ASP A 159 -6.79 -15.04 11.24
CA ASP A 159 -6.62 -15.67 9.94
C ASP A 159 -5.32 -15.20 9.29
N ILE A 160 -4.69 -16.07 8.50
CA ILE A 160 -3.59 -15.70 7.62
C ILE A 160 -4.16 -15.56 6.21
N GLY A 161 -4.07 -14.35 5.64
CA GLY A 161 -4.58 -14.03 4.32
C GLY A 161 -3.51 -13.39 3.42
N TRP A 162 -3.68 -13.63 2.12
CA TRP A 162 -2.94 -12.98 1.06
C TRP A 162 -3.83 -12.03 0.29
N GLY A 163 -3.42 -10.78 0.17
CA GLY A 163 -4.11 -9.75 -0.63
C GLY A 163 -3.14 -8.92 -1.49
N GLY A 164 -1.95 -9.46 -1.79
CA GLY A 164 -0.80 -8.77 -2.38
C GLY A 164 0.35 -8.58 -1.39
N ASN A 165 0.06 -8.74 -0.09
CA ASN A 165 0.99 -8.91 1.02
C ASN A 165 0.41 -9.96 1.97
N TRP A 166 1.24 -10.46 2.90
CA TRP A 166 0.82 -11.40 3.93
C TRP A 166 0.31 -10.68 5.16
N PHE A 167 -0.90 -11.03 5.57
CA PHE A 167 -1.58 -10.43 6.72
C PHE A 167 -1.89 -11.47 7.79
N PHE A 168 -1.77 -11.07 9.06
CA PHE A 168 -2.45 -11.70 10.17
C PHE A 168 -3.64 -10.83 10.57
N LEU A 169 -4.85 -11.36 10.43
CA LEU A 169 -6.13 -10.67 10.53
C LEU A 169 -6.79 -11.04 11.85
N VAL A 170 -6.91 -10.11 12.79
CA VAL A 170 -7.40 -10.36 14.15
C VAL A 170 -8.66 -9.54 14.44
N ALA A 171 -9.77 -10.21 14.74
CA ALA A 171 -11.02 -9.55 15.09
C ALA A 171 -11.27 -9.52 16.61
N ASP A 172 -10.91 -10.60 17.32
CA ASP A 172 -11.12 -10.71 18.78
C ASP A 172 -9.82 -10.38 19.54
N HIS A 173 -9.48 -9.08 19.59
CA HIS A 173 -8.27 -8.56 20.23
C HIS A 173 -8.55 -7.72 21.50
N GLY A 174 -9.82 -7.42 21.80
CA GLY A 174 -10.24 -6.69 23.01
C GLY A 174 -9.76 -5.24 23.09
N ARG A 175 -9.32 -4.61 21.98
CA ARG A 175 -8.82 -3.22 21.95
C ARG A 175 -9.81 -2.30 21.26
N ALA A 176 -9.96 -1.06 21.79
CA ALA A 176 -10.70 -0.03 21.07
C ALA A 176 -9.84 0.53 19.91
N LEU A 177 -10.41 0.56 18.71
CA LEU A 177 -9.77 1.11 17.51
C LEU A 177 -10.06 2.61 17.44
N GLU A 178 -9.25 3.40 18.13
CA GLU A 178 -9.36 4.86 18.22
C GLU A 178 -8.03 5.51 17.82
N ALA A 179 -8.08 6.62 17.08
CA ALA A 179 -6.89 7.34 16.62
C ALA A 179 -6.02 7.84 17.81
N SER A 180 -6.64 8.14 18.96
CA SER A 180 -5.94 8.51 20.19
C SER A 180 -5.06 7.40 20.76
N ARG A 181 -5.29 6.14 20.35
CA ARG A 181 -4.61 4.94 20.84
C ARG A 181 -3.61 4.35 19.82
N ILE A 182 -3.27 5.08 18.75
CA ILE A 182 -2.36 4.59 17.70
C ILE A 182 -1.05 4.04 18.28
N GLY A 183 -0.42 4.71 19.25
CA GLY A 183 0.82 4.22 19.87
C GLY A 183 0.65 2.88 20.58
N GLU A 184 -0.47 2.68 21.29
CA GLU A 184 -0.80 1.41 21.95
C GLU A 184 -1.07 0.31 20.90
N LEU A 185 -1.85 0.63 19.87
CA LEU A 185 -2.18 -0.32 18.80
C LEU A 185 -0.94 -0.73 18.00
N THR A 186 -0.02 0.21 17.75
CA THR A 186 1.27 -0.05 17.11
C THR A 186 2.11 -1.02 17.96
N ALA A 187 2.26 -0.76 19.25
CA ALA A 187 3.02 -1.62 20.15
C ALA A 187 2.42 -3.03 20.25
N PHE A 188 1.08 -3.10 20.36
CA PHE A 188 0.36 -4.38 20.42
C PHE A 188 0.48 -5.18 19.13
N SER A 189 0.29 -4.55 17.97
CA SER A 189 0.46 -5.22 16.67
C SER A 189 1.92 -5.64 16.43
N GLY A 190 2.89 -4.84 16.88
CA GLY A 190 4.31 -5.21 16.88
C GLY A 190 4.58 -6.46 17.69
N ALA A 191 4.00 -6.57 18.90
CA ALA A 191 4.13 -7.77 19.73
C ALA A 191 3.52 -9.02 19.06
N ILE A 192 2.40 -8.87 18.35
CA ILE A 192 1.81 -9.97 17.56
C ILE A 192 2.76 -10.40 16.45
N ARG A 193 3.30 -9.47 15.66
CA ARG A 193 4.25 -9.77 14.58
C ARG A 193 5.48 -10.51 15.12
N ASP A 194 6.07 -10.01 16.19
CA ASP A 194 7.27 -10.61 16.80
C ASP A 194 6.97 -12.02 17.34
N ALA A 195 5.77 -12.25 17.90
CA ALA A 195 5.30 -13.56 18.34
C ALA A 195 5.11 -14.54 17.17
N LEU A 196 4.55 -14.09 16.03
CA LEU A 196 4.44 -14.90 14.82
C LEU A 196 5.82 -15.35 14.32
N ILE A 197 6.78 -14.44 14.28
CA ILE A 197 8.18 -14.74 13.89
C ILE A 197 8.80 -15.76 14.85
N ALA A 198 8.71 -15.54 16.16
CA ALA A 198 9.29 -16.40 17.18
C ALA A 198 8.70 -17.82 17.13
N GLN A 199 7.41 -17.95 16.84
CA GLN A 199 6.70 -19.23 16.73
C GLN A 199 6.75 -19.83 15.33
N ARG A 200 7.45 -19.20 14.38
CA ARG A 200 7.59 -19.63 12.98
C ARG A 200 6.23 -19.81 12.29
N ILE A 201 5.29 -18.94 12.62
CA ILE A 201 4.00 -18.87 11.93
C ILE A 201 4.19 -17.97 10.70
N THR A 202 4.01 -18.55 9.51
CA THR A 202 4.36 -17.91 8.23
C THR A 202 3.20 -18.01 7.24
N GLY A 203 3.25 -17.22 6.19
CA GLY A 203 2.51 -17.43 4.96
C GLY A 203 3.01 -18.66 4.17
N ALA A 204 2.57 -18.80 2.94
CA ALA A 204 3.01 -19.88 2.06
C ALA A 204 4.54 -19.82 1.84
N GLU A 205 5.14 -21.01 1.65
CA GLU A 205 6.58 -21.17 1.38
C GLU A 205 7.51 -20.50 2.41
N GLY A 206 7.02 -20.33 3.64
CA GLY A 206 7.79 -19.68 4.71
C GLY A 206 7.85 -18.15 4.63
N ALA A 207 7.01 -17.53 3.82
CA ALA A 207 6.95 -16.08 3.68
C ALA A 207 6.61 -15.40 5.01
N LEU A 208 7.29 -14.31 5.33
CA LEU A 208 7.01 -13.54 6.53
C LEU A 208 5.62 -12.90 6.45
N ILE A 209 4.91 -12.92 7.58
CA ILE A 209 3.70 -12.15 7.78
C ILE A 209 4.14 -10.81 8.38
N ASP A 210 4.22 -9.79 7.55
CA ASP A 210 4.78 -8.48 7.87
C ASP A 210 3.72 -7.41 8.16
N HIS A 211 2.44 -7.71 7.87
CA HIS A 211 1.31 -6.86 8.18
C HIS A 211 0.41 -7.50 9.25
N ILE A 212 0.04 -6.69 10.24
CA ILE A 212 -0.93 -7.08 11.27
C ILE A 212 -2.13 -6.16 11.14
N GLU A 213 -3.31 -6.74 10.99
CA GLU A 213 -4.54 -5.96 10.87
C GLU A 213 -5.54 -6.33 11.96
N LEU A 214 -5.91 -5.33 12.75
CA LEU A 214 -6.89 -5.44 13.83
C LEU A 214 -8.23 -4.91 13.33
N PHE A 215 -9.31 -5.67 13.52
CA PHE A 215 -10.65 -5.29 13.08
C PHE A 215 -11.60 -5.05 14.25
N GLY A 216 -12.49 -4.09 14.07
CA GLY A 216 -13.60 -3.81 14.94
C GLY A 216 -14.84 -3.38 14.16
N PRO A 217 -15.96 -3.08 14.86
CA PRO A 217 -17.15 -2.53 14.24
C PRO A 217 -16.85 -1.17 13.61
N GLY A 218 -17.56 -0.83 12.54
CA GLY A 218 -17.52 0.49 11.93
C GLY A 218 -17.91 1.58 12.94
N SER A 219 -17.39 2.79 12.76
CA SER A 219 -17.64 3.90 13.70
C SER A 219 -18.99 4.57 13.49
N ARG A 220 -19.68 4.29 12.38
CA ARG A 220 -20.94 4.90 11.99
C ARG A 220 -21.75 3.98 11.08
N ASP A 221 -23.02 4.28 10.93
CA ASP A 221 -23.92 3.56 10.01
C ASP A 221 -23.36 3.54 8.58
N GLY A 222 -23.54 2.43 7.89
CA GLY A 222 -23.07 2.22 6.52
C GLY A 222 -21.58 1.86 6.39
N ILE A 223 -20.85 1.70 7.51
CA ILE A 223 -19.49 1.18 7.55
C ILE A 223 -19.53 -0.24 8.11
N ASP A 224 -18.99 -1.20 7.36
CA ASP A 224 -19.04 -2.61 7.73
C ASP A 224 -17.99 -2.98 8.78
N SER A 225 -16.81 -2.34 8.72
CA SER A 225 -15.72 -2.60 9.66
C SER A 225 -14.76 -1.43 9.73
N ARG A 226 -14.09 -1.28 10.87
CA ARG A 226 -12.94 -0.40 11.06
C ARG A 226 -11.70 -1.20 11.31
N SER A 227 -10.55 -0.75 10.80
CA SER A 227 -9.27 -1.44 11.01
C SER A 227 -8.15 -0.51 11.48
N PHE A 228 -7.17 -1.14 12.13
CA PHE A 228 -5.84 -0.60 12.35
C PHE A 228 -4.85 -1.56 11.69
N VAL A 229 -3.98 -1.04 10.82
CA VAL A 229 -2.99 -1.85 10.11
C VAL A 229 -1.60 -1.41 10.49
N LEU A 230 -0.79 -2.36 11.00
CA LEU A 230 0.64 -2.20 11.15
C LEU A 230 1.33 -2.69 9.88
N CYS A 231 2.12 -1.82 9.27
CA CYS A 231 2.95 -2.11 8.09
C CYS A 231 4.40 -2.42 8.48
N PRO A 232 5.23 -2.90 7.54
CA PRO A 232 6.68 -2.99 7.72
C PRO A 232 7.29 -1.65 8.16
N GLY A 233 8.35 -1.71 8.98
CA GLY A 233 8.98 -0.51 9.53
C GLY A 233 8.23 0.12 10.72
N ASN A 234 7.25 -0.58 11.30
CA ASN A 234 6.39 -0.10 12.41
C ASN A 234 5.54 1.15 12.09
N ALA A 235 5.37 1.50 10.82
CA ALA A 235 4.40 2.50 10.42
C ALA A 235 2.99 1.91 10.45
N TYR A 236 1.98 2.72 10.83
CA TYR A 236 0.58 2.33 10.64
C TYR A 236 0.06 2.91 9.32
N ASP A 237 -0.82 2.19 8.65
CA ASP A 237 -1.50 2.69 7.45
C ASP A 237 -2.60 3.69 7.86
N ARG A 238 -2.59 4.89 7.26
CA ARG A 238 -3.63 5.89 7.47
C ARG A 238 -4.86 5.58 6.64
N SER A 239 -4.67 4.92 5.51
CA SER A 239 -5.76 4.41 4.69
C SER A 239 -6.33 3.10 5.27
N PRO A 240 -7.48 2.60 4.75
CA PRO A 240 -7.98 1.26 5.11
C PRO A 240 -7.09 0.10 4.69
N CYS A 241 -5.96 0.34 4.04
CA CYS A 241 -5.04 -0.63 3.44
C CYS A 241 -5.68 -1.47 2.31
N GLY A 242 -5.32 -1.20 1.06
CA GLY A 242 -5.92 -1.90 -0.09
C GLY A 242 -5.64 -3.40 -0.10
N THR A 243 -4.41 -3.82 0.22
CA THR A 243 -4.02 -5.23 0.28
C THR A 243 -4.59 -5.94 1.51
N GLY A 244 -4.68 -5.25 2.66
CA GLY A 244 -5.35 -5.76 3.85
C GLY A 244 -6.85 -5.94 3.64
N THR A 245 -7.52 -4.94 3.11
CA THR A 245 -8.93 -5.04 2.73
C THR A 245 -9.18 -6.18 1.72
N SER A 246 -8.25 -6.40 0.78
CA SER A 246 -8.32 -7.53 -0.16
C SER A 246 -8.23 -8.89 0.53
N ALA A 247 -7.31 -9.05 1.48
CA ALA A 247 -7.19 -10.26 2.29
C ALA A 247 -8.45 -10.47 3.16
N LYS A 248 -8.99 -9.38 3.75
CA LYS A 248 -10.25 -9.43 4.53
C LYS A 248 -11.42 -9.88 3.69
N VAL A 249 -11.61 -9.30 2.50
CA VAL A 249 -12.69 -9.67 1.57
C VAL A 249 -12.57 -11.15 1.16
N ALA A 250 -11.35 -11.65 0.94
CA ALA A 250 -11.13 -13.06 0.64
C ALA A 250 -11.55 -13.98 1.82
N CYS A 251 -11.26 -13.60 3.06
CA CYS A 251 -11.72 -14.32 4.24
C CYS A 251 -13.25 -14.29 4.36
N LEU A 252 -13.88 -13.13 4.12
CA LEU A 252 -15.34 -12.99 4.15
C LEU A 252 -16.02 -13.83 3.05
N ALA A 253 -15.42 -13.89 1.87
CA ALA A 253 -15.89 -14.75 0.77
C ALA A 253 -15.79 -16.23 1.15
N ALA A 254 -14.67 -16.67 1.72
CA ALA A 254 -14.46 -18.04 2.17
C ALA A 254 -15.45 -18.46 3.27
N ASP A 255 -15.86 -17.52 4.13
CA ASP A 255 -16.89 -17.74 5.16
C ASP A 255 -18.32 -17.66 4.63
N GLY A 256 -18.53 -17.27 3.37
CA GLY A 256 -19.86 -16.98 2.82
C GLY A 256 -20.54 -15.75 3.46
N LYS A 257 -19.76 -14.87 4.10
CA LYS A 257 -20.28 -13.66 4.78
C LYS A 257 -20.40 -12.44 3.85
N LEU A 258 -19.79 -12.50 2.68
CA LEU A 258 -19.88 -11.47 1.64
C LEU A 258 -20.20 -12.15 0.31
N ALA A 259 -21.25 -11.72 -0.37
CA ALA A 259 -21.61 -12.24 -1.69
C ALA A 259 -20.72 -11.64 -2.78
N GLU A 260 -20.50 -12.37 -3.87
CA GLU A 260 -19.79 -11.86 -5.05
C GLU A 260 -20.46 -10.57 -5.56
N GLY A 261 -19.64 -9.53 -5.80
CA GLY A 261 -20.11 -8.22 -6.26
C GLY A 261 -20.75 -7.34 -5.19
N ALA A 262 -21.01 -7.86 -3.97
CA ALA A 262 -21.46 -7.02 -2.86
C ALA A 262 -20.33 -6.08 -2.40
N VAL A 263 -20.72 -4.88 -1.97
CA VAL A 263 -19.78 -3.86 -1.50
C VAL A 263 -19.55 -4.01 -0.01
N TRP A 264 -18.29 -4.06 0.39
CA TRP A 264 -17.79 -3.98 1.76
C TRP A 264 -17.13 -2.62 1.98
N ARG A 265 -17.53 -1.89 3.02
CA ARG A 265 -16.97 -0.58 3.38
C ARG A 265 -16.03 -0.72 4.56
N GLN A 266 -14.73 -0.63 4.27
CA GLN A 266 -13.67 -0.69 5.26
C GLN A 266 -13.24 0.72 5.66
N GLU A 267 -13.35 1.03 6.96
CA GLU A 267 -12.87 2.29 7.55
C GLU A 267 -11.47 2.12 8.14
N SER A 268 -10.61 3.12 7.97
CA SER A 268 -9.30 3.18 8.60
C SER A 268 -9.36 3.72 10.03
N ILE A 269 -8.25 3.64 10.74
CA ILE A 269 -8.11 4.19 12.10
C ILE A 269 -8.36 5.70 12.15
N ILE A 270 -8.11 6.44 11.07
CA ILE A 270 -8.36 7.90 10.98
C ILE A 270 -9.73 8.24 10.38
N GLY A 271 -10.56 7.26 9.99
CA GLY A 271 -11.93 7.45 9.50
C GLY A 271 -12.06 7.57 7.98
N SER A 272 -11.00 7.38 7.18
CA SER A 272 -11.10 7.25 5.73
C SER A 272 -11.71 5.90 5.35
N VAL A 273 -12.35 5.80 4.18
CA VAL A 273 -13.10 4.62 3.76
C VAL A 273 -12.66 4.16 2.38
N PHE A 274 -12.45 2.85 2.23
CA PHE A 274 -12.42 2.17 0.95
C PHE A 274 -13.69 1.34 0.78
N GLU A 275 -14.20 1.31 -0.45
CA GLU A 275 -15.17 0.32 -0.87
C GLU A 275 -14.44 -0.85 -1.53
N ALA A 276 -14.80 -2.06 -1.15
CA ALA A 276 -14.25 -3.27 -1.71
C ALA A 276 -15.36 -4.20 -2.19
N SER A 277 -15.13 -4.84 -3.32
CA SER A 277 -15.95 -5.96 -3.81
C SER A 277 -15.03 -7.02 -4.39
N TYR A 278 -15.56 -8.19 -4.71
CA TYR A 278 -14.77 -9.23 -5.36
C TYR A 278 -15.54 -9.95 -6.46
N ARG A 279 -14.76 -10.64 -7.31
CA ARG A 279 -15.23 -11.69 -8.22
C ARG A 279 -14.42 -12.95 -7.98
N HIS A 280 -15.02 -14.13 -8.20
CA HIS A 280 -14.26 -15.38 -8.16
C HIS A 280 -13.23 -15.42 -9.29
N ALA A 281 -12.04 -15.96 -9.01
CA ALA A 281 -10.92 -16.05 -9.96
C ALA A 281 -11.06 -17.26 -10.94
N GLY A 282 -12.18 -17.97 -10.89
CA GLY A 282 -12.40 -19.18 -11.70
C GLY A 282 -12.12 -20.48 -10.94
N ASP A 283 -11.71 -20.40 -9.69
CA ASP A 283 -11.59 -21.51 -8.75
C ASP A 283 -12.35 -21.22 -7.44
N ALA A 284 -12.40 -22.19 -6.54
CA ALA A 284 -13.13 -22.08 -5.27
C ALA A 284 -12.35 -21.36 -4.15
N VAL A 285 -11.09 -21.02 -4.37
CA VAL A 285 -10.17 -20.54 -3.32
C VAL A 285 -9.86 -19.05 -3.49
N HIS A 286 -9.59 -18.63 -4.74
CA HIS A 286 -9.12 -17.27 -5.02
C HIS A 286 -10.27 -16.35 -5.42
N VAL A 287 -10.19 -15.14 -4.92
CA VAL A 287 -11.04 -14.02 -5.35
C VAL A 287 -10.18 -12.93 -5.97
N ILE A 288 -10.74 -12.14 -6.86
CA ILE A 288 -10.12 -10.95 -7.44
C ILE A 288 -10.81 -9.73 -6.83
N PRO A 289 -10.20 -9.08 -5.85
CA PRO A 289 -10.76 -7.89 -5.23
C PRO A 289 -10.69 -6.69 -6.16
N THR A 290 -11.66 -5.80 -6.02
CA THR A 290 -11.63 -4.44 -6.55
C THR A 290 -11.74 -3.49 -5.36
N ILE A 291 -10.76 -2.61 -5.20
CA ILE A 291 -10.70 -1.62 -4.13
C ILE A 291 -10.95 -0.25 -4.72
N THR A 292 -11.93 0.47 -4.22
CA THR A 292 -12.28 1.83 -4.65
C THR A 292 -11.99 2.82 -3.53
N GLY A 293 -11.27 3.88 -3.86
CA GLY A 293 -10.95 4.95 -2.93
C GLY A 293 -10.77 6.30 -3.62
N HIS A 294 -10.57 7.34 -2.82
CA HIS A 294 -10.30 8.70 -3.30
C HIS A 294 -8.89 9.13 -2.93
N ALA A 295 -8.25 9.83 -3.87
CA ALA A 295 -7.02 10.54 -3.60
C ALA A 295 -7.20 12.04 -3.88
N TYR A 296 -6.38 12.84 -3.22
CA TYR A 296 -6.40 14.29 -3.34
C TYR A 296 -4.98 14.81 -3.50
N ILE A 297 -4.77 15.70 -4.48
CA ILE A 297 -3.50 16.39 -4.68
C ILE A 297 -3.28 17.34 -3.51
N THR A 298 -2.09 17.31 -2.91
CA THR A 298 -1.72 18.15 -1.78
C THR A 298 -0.66 19.18 -2.12
N ALA A 299 0.23 18.88 -3.09
CA ALA A 299 1.24 19.81 -3.56
C ALA A 299 1.78 19.44 -4.95
N GLU A 300 2.22 20.48 -5.66
CA GLU A 300 3.18 20.39 -6.75
C GLU A 300 4.45 21.09 -6.29
N ALA A 301 5.61 20.42 -6.41
CA ALA A 301 6.84 20.96 -5.89
C ALA A 301 8.06 20.53 -6.71
N ARG A 302 9.17 21.20 -6.44
CA ARG A 302 10.48 20.83 -6.95
C ARG A 302 11.41 20.51 -5.79
N LEU A 303 11.83 19.25 -5.68
CA LEU A 303 12.87 18.86 -4.75
C LEU A 303 14.23 19.29 -5.28
N CYS A 304 15.09 19.77 -4.40
CA CYS A 304 16.43 20.22 -4.71
C CYS A 304 17.46 19.39 -3.92
N PHE A 305 18.53 18.99 -4.60
CA PHE A 305 19.62 18.20 -4.05
C PHE A 305 20.93 18.97 -4.31
N ASP A 306 21.46 19.60 -3.26
CA ASP A 306 22.76 20.28 -3.31
C ASP A 306 23.84 19.30 -2.88
N GLU A 307 24.81 19.01 -3.71
CA GLU A 307 25.87 18.04 -3.42
C GLU A 307 26.73 18.43 -2.20
N ARG A 308 26.67 19.69 -1.74
CA ARG A 308 27.33 20.17 -0.53
C ARG A 308 26.57 19.88 0.76
N ASP A 309 25.27 19.55 0.63
CA ASP A 309 24.44 19.20 1.78
C ASP A 309 24.76 17.77 2.23
N PRO A 310 25.23 17.54 3.45
CA PRO A 310 25.54 16.21 3.95
C PRO A 310 24.28 15.30 4.03
N PHE A 311 23.10 15.89 3.99
CA PHE A 311 21.81 15.18 3.99
C PHE A 311 21.09 15.26 2.63
N ALA A 312 21.83 15.55 1.55
CA ALA A 312 21.27 15.63 0.21
C ALA A 312 20.51 14.34 -0.18
N TRP A 313 20.97 13.20 0.26
CA TRP A 313 20.40 11.89 -0.08
C TRP A 313 19.58 11.28 1.06
N GLY A 314 19.11 12.12 1.97
CA GLY A 314 18.24 11.70 3.07
C GLY A 314 18.98 11.33 4.34
N ILE A 315 18.22 11.22 5.44
CA ILE A 315 18.70 10.74 6.73
C ILE A 315 18.30 9.26 6.83
N CYS A 316 19.28 8.37 6.65
CA CYS A 316 19.06 6.95 6.84
C CYS A 316 19.51 6.60 8.27
N THR A 317 18.57 6.25 9.13
CA THR A 317 18.88 5.61 10.41
C THR A 317 19.18 4.14 10.09
N ALA A 318 20.45 3.77 10.18
CA ALA A 318 20.93 2.38 9.97
C ALA A 318 20.32 1.41 10.98
#